data_229a04dbf13075d4313a386961b7865e
#
_entry.id   229a04dbf13075d4313a386961b7865e
#
_cell.length_a   1.000
_cell.length_b   1.000
_cell.length_c   1.000
_cell.angle_alpha   90.00
_cell.angle_beta   90.00
_cell.angle_gamma   90.00
#
_symmetry.space_group_name_H-M   'P 1'
#
loop_
_entity.id
_entity.type
_entity.pdbx_description
1 polymer ?
#
loop_
_entity_poly.entity_id
_entity_poly.type
_entity_poly.pdbx_seq_one_letter_code
_entity_poly.pdbx_strand_id
1 'polypeptide(L)'
;MTKVNDWEKNQIDKHNIEIIKFYFSIDKDQQTRRIKARKNSKLKYWKLSASDKLMVNKWDIFTLYKNQMFDITSTQSAPWVVINANNKMIARVSALRYLLNNLDYLDKTSLEPPQWAEDLGNYSCHIEGVLFDNLSYEQFKILAPFSD
;
A
#
# COMPACT_ATOMS: atom_id res chain seq x y z
N MET A 1 4.35 24.61 1.69
CA MET A 1 4.63 23.34 0.99
C MET A 1 5.87 23.37 0.11
N THR A 2 6.27 24.49 -0.46
CA THR A 2 7.51 24.63 -1.22
C THR A 2 8.77 24.22 -0.46
N LYS A 3 8.82 24.49 0.86
CA LYS A 3 9.96 24.09 1.71
C LYS A 3 10.27 22.58 1.73
N VAL A 4 9.28 21.72 1.49
CA VAL A 4 9.47 20.26 1.43
C VAL A 4 10.24 19.89 0.17
N ASN A 5 9.85 20.43 -0.97
CA ASN A 5 10.52 20.16 -2.24
C ASN A 5 11.97 20.65 -2.23
N ASP A 6 12.21 21.83 -1.64
CA ASP A 6 13.57 22.37 -1.49
C ASP A 6 14.43 21.50 -0.57
N TRP A 7 13.83 20.99 0.50
CA TRP A 7 14.50 20.08 1.42
C TRP A 7 14.81 18.74 0.75
N GLU A 8 13.82 18.10 0.08
CA GLU A 8 14.01 16.86 -0.67
C GLU A 8 15.13 17.01 -1.71
N LYS A 9 15.08 18.08 -2.50
CA LYS A 9 16.12 18.38 -3.49
C LYS A 9 17.49 18.52 -2.84
N ASN A 10 17.60 19.24 -1.72
CA ASN A 10 18.87 19.39 -1.02
C ASN A 10 19.41 18.05 -0.49
N GLN A 11 18.55 17.13 -0.01
CA GLN A 11 18.98 15.79 0.42
C GLN A 11 19.52 14.96 -0.75
N ILE A 12 18.86 15.04 -1.91
CA ILE A 12 19.28 14.32 -3.11
C ILE A 12 20.60 14.89 -3.64
N ASP A 13 20.65 16.21 -3.87
CA ASP A 13 21.77 16.84 -4.58
C ASP A 13 23.06 16.91 -3.73
N LYS A 14 22.93 17.17 -2.41
CA LYS A 14 24.10 17.38 -1.55
C LYS A 14 24.52 16.17 -0.72
N HIS A 15 23.57 15.30 -0.41
CA HIS A 15 23.82 14.17 0.49
C HIS A 15 23.74 12.83 -0.20
N ASN A 16 23.45 12.80 -1.51
CA ASN A 16 23.29 11.59 -2.31
C ASN A 16 22.28 10.61 -1.68
N ILE A 17 21.17 11.16 -1.15
CA ILE A 17 20.10 10.37 -0.54
C ILE A 17 19.03 10.12 -1.59
N GLU A 18 18.64 8.87 -1.75
CA GLU A 18 17.52 8.49 -2.60
C GLU A 18 16.21 8.59 -1.80
N ILE A 19 15.21 9.30 -2.35
CA ILE A 19 13.92 9.52 -1.69
C ILE A 19 12.82 8.85 -2.50
N ILE A 20 12.18 7.84 -1.90
CA ILE A 20 11.03 7.15 -2.48
C ILE A 20 9.81 7.44 -1.62
N LYS A 21 8.77 8.04 -2.23
CA LYS A 21 7.52 8.40 -1.55
C LYS A 21 6.40 7.45 -1.93
N PHE A 22 5.89 6.70 -0.96
CA PHE A 22 4.74 5.82 -1.15
C PHE A 22 3.47 6.41 -0.57
N TYR A 23 2.39 6.35 -1.33
CA TYR A 23 1.04 6.60 -0.86
C TYR A 23 0.18 5.35 -1.01
N PHE A 24 -0.21 4.76 0.10
CA PHE A 24 -1.09 3.59 0.12
C PHE A 24 -2.55 4.04 0.08
N SER A 25 -3.15 3.98 -1.11
CA SER A 25 -4.52 4.39 -1.37
C SER A 25 -5.49 3.25 -1.11
N ILE A 26 -6.58 3.55 -0.42
CA ILE A 26 -7.72 2.63 -0.26
C ILE A 26 -9.01 3.33 -0.70
N ASP A 27 -10.02 2.56 -1.07
CA ASP A 27 -11.33 3.08 -1.39
C ASP A 27 -12.12 3.43 -0.12
N LYS A 28 -13.11 4.31 -0.27
CA LYS A 28 -13.99 4.73 0.83
C LYS A 28 -14.69 3.55 1.50
N ASP A 29 -15.15 2.60 0.70
CA ASP A 29 -15.83 1.40 1.20
C ASP A 29 -14.90 0.49 1.99
N GLN A 30 -13.66 0.31 1.51
CA GLN A 30 -12.66 -0.47 2.20
C GLN A 30 -12.23 0.22 3.51
N GLN A 31 -12.10 1.55 3.52
CA GLN A 31 -11.85 2.29 4.75
C GLN A 31 -12.96 2.06 5.77
N THR A 32 -14.21 2.19 5.33
CA THR A 32 -15.41 2.00 6.18
C THR A 32 -15.45 0.59 6.75
N ARG A 33 -15.21 -0.43 5.92
CA ARG A 33 -15.14 -1.83 6.36
C ARG A 33 -14.06 -2.04 7.42
N ARG A 34 -12.84 -1.52 7.20
CA ARG A 34 -11.74 -1.63 8.15
C ARG A 34 -12.02 -0.93 9.48
N ILE A 35 -12.69 0.22 9.46
CA ILE A 35 -13.08 0.94 10.69
C ILE A 35 -14.14 0.16 11.46
N LYS A 36 -15.15 -0.38 10.77
CA LYS A 36 -16.17 -1.25 11.39
C LYS A 36 -15.55 -2.50 12.02
N ALA A 37 -14.63 -3.16 11.29
CA ALA A 37 -13.92 -4.34 11.79
C ALA A 37 -13.10 -4.03 13.05
N ARG A 38 -12.41 -2.88 13.10
CA ARG A 38 -11.68 -2.43 14.30
C ARG A 38 -12.63 -2.20 15.48
N LYS A 39 -13.76 -1.51 15.24
CA LYS A 39 -14.75 -1.20 16.27
C LYS A 39 -15.32 -2.47 16.92
N ASN A 40 -15.54 -3.51 16.14
CA ASN A 40 -16.16 -4.75 16.60
C ASN A 40 -15.16 -5.78 17.16
N SER A 41 -13.85 -5.53 17.01
CA SER A 41 -12.82 -6.46 17.45
C SER A 41 -12.34 -6.15 18.87
N LYS A 42 -12.44 -7.14 19.75
CA LYS A 42 -11.89 -7.06 21.13
C LYS A 42 -10.38 -6.85 21.15
N LEU A 43 -9.66 -7.28 20.09
CA LEU A 43 -8.20 -7.20 20.00
C LEU A 43 -7.71 -5.96 19.23
N LYS A 44 -8.58 -5.32 18.42
CA LYS A 44 -8.18 -4.23 17.51
C LYS A 44 -8.83 -2.88 17.82
N TYR A 45 -9.74 -2.82 18.82
CA TYR A 45 -10.48 -1.59 19.14
C TYR A 45 -9.57 -0.41 19.54
N TRP A 46 -8.45 -0.70 20.17
CA TRP A 46 -7.46 0.30 20.59
C TRP A 46 -6.77 1.01 19.39
N LYS A 47 -6.85 0.42 18.19
CA LYS A 47 -6.35 1.03 16.95
C LYS A 47 -7.33 2.06 16.35
N LEU A 48 -8.50 2.23 16.95
CA LEU A 48 -9.50 3.20 16.49
C LEU A 48 -9.20 4.57 17.08
N SER A 49 -8.83 5.53 16.23
CA SER A 49 -8.56 6.90 16.64
C SER A 49 -9.80 7.79 16.47
N ALA A 50 -9.79 8.96 17.13
CA ALA A 50 -10.80 9.99 16.89
C ALA A 50 -10.80 10.47 15.43
N SER A 51 -9.62 10.51 14.80
CA SER A 51 -9.44 10.85 13.39
C SER A 51 -10.11 9.87 12.45
N ASP A 52 -10.10 8.55 12.76
CA ASP A 52 -10.76 7.53 11.94
C ASP A 52 -12.26 7.80 11.78
N LYS A 53 -12.91 8.27 12.85
CA LYS A 53 -14.35 8.61 12.83
C LYS A 53 -14.62 9.84 11.96
N LEU A 54 -13.74 10.82 11.98
CA LEU A 54 -13.87 12.05 11.19
C LEU A 54 -13.60 11.78 9.70
N MET A 55 -12.64 10.93 9.38
CA MET A 55 -12.24 10.63 8.00
C MET A 55 -13.37 10.04 7.16
N VAL A 56 -14.23 9.19 7.74
CA VAL A 56 -15.37 8.60 7.01
C VAL A 56 -16.33 9.67 6.51
N ASN A 57 -16.62 10.67 7.37
CA ASN A 57 -17.57 11.73 7.06
C ASN A 57 -16.99 12.87 6.22
N LYS A 58 -15.67 12.96 6.14
CA LYS A 58 -14.95 14.04 5.45
C LYS A 58 -14.09 13.53 4.31
N TRP A 59 -14.46 12.40 3.72
CA TRP A 59 -13.72 11.75 2.64
C TRP A 59 -13.36 12.71 1.50
N ASP A 60 -14.31 13.50 1.04
CA ASP A 60 -14.11 14.39 -0.11
C ASP A 60 -13.09 15.50 0.19
N ILE A 61 -13.15 16.04 1.42
CA ILE A 61 -12.18 17.05 1.89
C ILE A 61 -10.78 16.45 1.97
N PHE A 62 -10.64 15.27 2.55
CA PHE A 62 -9.35 14.60 2.61
C PHE A 62 -8.82 14.23 1.22
N THR A 63 -9.70 13.84 0.28
CA THR A 63 -9.34 13.56 -1.10
C THR A 63 -8.85 14.82 -1.81
N LEU A 64 -9.50 15.96 -1.59
CA LEU A 64 -9.06 17.24 -2.13
C LEU A 64 -7.64 17.59 -1.65
N TYR A 65 -7.40 17.57 -0.35
CA TYR A 65 -6.08 17.88 0.21
C TYR A 65 -5.00 16.86 -0.20
N LYS A 66 -5.36 15.58 -0.34
CA LYS A 66 -4.47 14.57 -0.89
C LYS A 66 -4.05 14.90 -2.32
N ASN A 67 -4.98 15.27 -3.18
CA ASN A 67 -4.67 15.64 -4.55
C ASN A 67 -3.78 16.89 -4.61
N GLN A 68 -4.11 17.93 -3.83
CA GLN A 68 -3.25 19.12 -3.69
C GLN A 68 -1.84 18.76 -3.20
N MET A 69 -1.72 17.82 -2.26
CA MET A 69 -0.40 17.34 -1.82
C MET A 69 0.36 16.71 -2.98
N PHE A 70 -0.26 15.87 -3.79
CA PHE A 70 0.38 15.27 -4.96
C PHE A 70 0.81 16.34 -5.97
N ASP A 71 -0.08 17.26 -6.31
CA ASP A 71 0.18 18.31 -7.30
C ASP A 71 1.34 19.21 -6.89
N ILE A 72 1.48 19.50 -5.59
CA ILE A 72 2.49 20.43 -5.09
C ILE A 72 3.82 19.72 -4.76
N THR A 73 3.77 18.49 -4.27
CA THR A 73 4.95 17.81 -3.72
C THR A 73 5.43 16.62 -4.54
N SER A 74 4.80 16.30 -5.69
CA SER A 74 5.35 15.31 -6.62
C SER A 74 6.34 15.99 -7.56
N THR A 75 7.62 15.74 -7.35
CA THR A 75 8.70 16.31 -8.17
C THR A 75 9.28 15.23 -9.09
N GLN A 76 9.99 15.64 -10.12
CA GLN A 76 10.67 14.70 -11.03
C GLN A 76 11.73 13.86 -10.30
N SER A 77 12.42 14.45 -9.34
CA SER A 77 13.47 13.78 -8.55
C SER A 77 12.92 12.91 -7.41
N ALA A 78 11.71 13.20 -6.94
CA ALA A 78 11.04 12.44 -5.89
C ALA A 78 9.52 12.39 -6.15
N PRO A 79 9.06 11.58 -7.09
CA PRO A 79 7.63 11.44 -7.39
C PRO A 79 6.90 10.65 -6.33
N TRP A 80 5.58 10.87 -6.19
CA TRP A 80 4.72 10.03 -5.41
C TRP A 80 4.38 8.74 -6.16
N VAL A 81 4.62 7.62 -5.53
CA VAL A 81 4.21 6.28 -6.01
C VAL A 81 2.93 5.88 -5.29
N VAL A 82 1.82 5.87 -6.04
CA VAL A 82 0.50 5.53 -5.48
C VAL A 82 0.27 4.03 -5.63
N ILE A 83 0.09 3.34 -4.50
CA ILE A 83 -0.14 1.90 -4.44
C ILE A 83 -1.57 1.64 -3.97
N ASN A 84 -2.33 0.82 -4.72
CA ASN A 84 -3.63 0.36 -4.27
C ASN A 84 -3.45 -0.58 -3.06
N ALA A 85 -3.97 -0.16 -1.90
CA ALA A 85 -3.85 -0.87 -0.64
C ALA A 85 -5.19 -1.44 -0.14
N ASN A 86 -6.14 -1.66 -1.03
CA ASN A 86 -7.37 -2.39 -0.70
C ASN A 86 -7.03 -3.80 -0.21
N ASN A 87 -6.08 -4.45 -0.87
CA ASN A 87 -5.44 -5.66 -0.39
C ASN A 87 -4.07 -5.32 0.20
N LYS A 88 -3.90 -5.52 1.50
CA LYS A 88 -2.66 -5.16 2.20
C LYS A 88 -1.46 -6.00 1.78
N MET A 89 -1.66 -7.29 1.48
CA MET A 89 -0.56 -8.18 1.08
C MET A 89 -0.03 -7.79 -0.29
N ILE A 90 -0.91 -7.60 -1.26
CA ILE A 90 -0.55 -7.13 -2.60
C ILE A 90 0.16 -5.78 -2.50
N ALA A 91 -0.36 -4.85 -1.71
CA ALA A 91 0.26 -3.54 -1.55
C ALA A 91 1.67 -3.61 -0.95
N ARG A 92 1.89 -4.47 0.04
CA ARG A 92 3.23 -4.67 0.64
C ARG A 92 4.21 -5.23 -0.38
N VAL A 93 3.81 -6.27 -1.11
CA VAL A 93 4.65 -6.87 -2.15
C VAL A 93 4.95 -5.88 -3.27
N SER A 94 3.96 -5.11 -3.70
CA SER A 94 4.15 -4.06 -4.73
C SER A 94 5.12 -2.98 -4.28
N ALA A 95 5.02 -2.52 -3.02
CA ALA A 95 5.95 -1.55 -2.47
C ALA A 95 7.39 -2.09 -2.40
N LEU A 96 7.56 -3.33 -1.92
CA LEU A 96 8.87 -3.97 -1.86
C LEU A 96 9.47 -4.19 -3.24
N ARG A 97 8.69 -4.65 -4.21
CA ARG A 97 9.14 -4.80 -5.59
C ARG A 97 9.57 -3.48 -6.20
N TYR A 98 8.76 -2.43 -6.01
CA TYR A 98 9.13 -1.09 -6.48
C TYR A 98 10.45 -0.63 -5.87
N LEU A 99 10.60 -0.76 -4.56
CA LEU A 99 11.83 -0.39 -3.85
C LEU A 99 13.04 -1.14 -4.42
N LEU A 100 12.97 -2.46 -4.50
CA LEU A 100 14.08 -3.30 -4.96
C LEU A 100 14.43 -3.06 -6.44
N ASN A 101 13.44 -2.72 -7.27
CA ASN A 101 13.69 -2.43 -8.68
C ASN A 101 14.36 -1.05 -8.89
N ASN A 102 14.11 -0.09 -8.00
CA ASN A 102 14.61 1.28 -8.13
C ASN A 102 15.89 1.56 -7.33
N LEU A 103 16.27 0.67 -6.42
CA LEU A 103 17.54 0.79 -5.70
C LEU A 103 18.63 -0.01 -6.40
N ASP A 104 19.85 0.54 -6.41
CA ASP A 104 21.04 -0.19 -6.84
C ASP A 104 21.69 -0.87 -5.63
N TYR A 105 21.88 -2.17 -5.72
CA TYR A 105 22.53 -2.98 -4.68
C TYR A 105 23.33 -4.11 -5.31
N LEU A 106 24.30 -4.61 -4.55
CA LEU A 106 25.16 -5.73 -4.98
C LEU A 106 24.31 -6.96 -5.29
N ASP A 107 24.65 -7.65 -6.39
CA ASP A 107 23.96 -8.87 -6.86
C ASP A 107 22.47 -8.67 -7.17
N LYS A 108 22.09 -7.46 -7.60
CA LYS A 108 20.72 -7.16 -8.05
C LYS A 108 20.34 -8.07 -9.22
N THR A 109 19.39 -8.97 -8.96
CA THR A 109 18.74 -9.77 -9.99
C THR A 109 17.41 -9.16 -10.38
N SER A 110 16.97 -9.36 -11.63
CA SER A 110 15.63 -8.96 -12.03
C SER A 110 14.60 -9.75 -11.20
N LEU A 111 13.78 -9.03 -10.44
CA LEU A 111 12.65 -9.64 -9.74
C LEU A 111 11.53 -9.92 -10.74
N GLU A 112 11.70 -10.95 -11.54
CA GLU A 112 10.59 -11.44 -12.36
C GLU A 112 9.52 -12.01 -11.42
N PRO A 113 8.23 -11.71 -11.66
CA PRO A 113 7.19 -12.40 -10.92
C PRO A 113 7.36 -13.91 -11.16
N PRO A 114 7.26 -14.75 -10.10
CA PRO A 114 7.29 -16.18 -10.30
C PRO A 114 6.26 -16.53 -11.37
N GLN A 115 6.66 -17.29 -12.38
CA GLN A 115 5.71 -17.91 -13.29
C GLN A 115 4.96 -18.93 -12.44
N TRP A 116 3.76 -18.53 -12.01
CA TRP A 116 2.86 -19.47 -11.38
C TRP A 116 2.53 -20.52 -12.43
N ALA A 117 2.69 -21.79 -12.10
CA ALA A 117 2.28 -22.87 -12.97
C ALA A 117 0.84 -22.60 -13.46
N GLU A 118 0.55 -22.96 -14.69
CA GLU A 118 -0.75 -22.74 -15.36
C GLU A 118 -1.93 -23.45 -14.65
N ASP A 119 -1.69 -24.08 -13.51
CA ASP A 119 -2.71 -24.63 -12.65
C ASP A 119 -3.48 -23.49 -11.98
N LEU A 120 -4.41 -22.94 -12.74
CA LEU A 120 -5.44 -22.03 -12.26
C LEU A 120 -6.39 -22.82 -11.36
N GLY A 121 -5.93 -23.15 -10.17
CA GLY A 121 -6.74 -23.86 -9.20
C GLY A 121 -7.95 -23.01 -8.79
N ASN A 122 -9.07 -23.66 -8.57
CA ASN A 122 -10.31 -23.04 -8.06
C ASN A 122 -10.26 -22.86 -6.54
N TYR A 123 -9.10 -22.54 -5.99
CA TYR A 123 -8.96 -22.31 -4.55
C TYR A 123 -9.26 -20.87 -4.21
N SER A 124 -9.92 -20.68 -3.07
CA SER A 124 -10.19 -19.35 -2.52
C SER A 124 -9.98 -19.35 -1.01
N CYS A 125 -9.61 -18.21 -0.46
CA CYS A 125 -9.56 -17.98 0.98
C CYS A 125 -9.94 -16.55 1.31
N HIS A 126 -10.38 -16.30 2.54
CA HIS A 126 -10.66 -14.98 3.06
C HIS A 126 -9.56 -14.61 4.05
N ILE A 127 -8.99 -13.40 3.89
CA ILE A 127 -8.00 -12.87 4.83
C ILE A 127 -8.39 -11.44 5.17
N GLU A 128 -8.63 -11.16 6.44
CA GLU A 128 -9.09 -9.84 6.91
C GLU A 128 -10.34 -9.33 6.16
N GLY A 129 -11.28 -10.24 5.83
CA GLY A 129 -12.50 -9.93 5.11
C GLY A 129 -12.31 -9.64 3.61
N VAL A 130 -11.17 -9.99 3.03
CA VAL A 130 -10.89 -9.89 1.59
C VAL A 130 -10.89 -11.29 0.99
N LEU A 131 -11.71 -11.50 -0.04
CA LEU A 131 -11.71 -12.74 -0.81
C LEU A 131 -10.50 -12.76 -1.76
N PHE A 132 -9.73 -13.82 -1.67
CA PHE A 132 -8.71 -14.22 -2.65
C PHE A 132 -9.28 -15.41 -3.40
N ASP A 133 -9.56 -15.24 -4.67
CA ASP A 133 -10.10 -16.27 -5.54
C ASP A 133 -9.12 -16.64 -6.67
N ASN A 134 -9.45 -17.68 -7.41
CA ASN A 134 -8.64 -18.17 -8.54
C ASN A 134 -7.15 -18.43 -8.15
N LEU A 135 -6.94 -18.86 -6.93
CA LEU A 135 -5.62 -19.20 -6.44
C LEU A 135 -5.20 -20.57 -6.97
N SER A 136 -3.91 -20.71 -7.36
CA SER A 136 -3.32 -22.03 -7.52
C SER A 136 -3.24 -22.73 -6.16
N TYR A 137 -3.06 -24.05 -6.17
CA TYR A 137 -2.88 -24.83 -4.92
C TYR A 137 -1.72 -24.28 -4.08
N GLU A 138 -0.61 -23.93 -4.70
CA GLU A 138 0.57 -23.39 -3.99
C GLU A 138 0.27 -22.00 -3.38
N GLN A 139 -0.45 -21.13 -4.08
CA GLN A 139 -0.88 -19.85 -3.54
C GLN A 139 -1.83 -20.03 -2.37
N PHE A 140 -2.82 -20.92 -2.52
CA PHE A 140 -3.76 -21.26 -1.46
C PHE A 140 -3.04 -21.81 -0.22
N LYS A 141 -2.10 -22.73 -0.39
CA LYS A 141 -1.31 -23.32 0.69
C LYS A 141 -0.53 -22.28 1.51
N ILE A 142 -0.02 -21.23 0.83
CA ILE A 142 0.69 -20.13 1.48
C ILE A 142 -0.28 -19.20 2.22
N LEU A 143 -1.48 -18.99 1.68
CA LEU A 143 -2.45 -18.02 2.20
C LEU A 143 -3.43 -18.62 3.21
N ALA A 144 -3.73 -19.90 3.10
CA ALA A 144 -4.69 -20.59 3.96
C ALA A 144 -4.39 -20.47 5.48
N PRO A 145 -3.13 -20.49 5.96
CA PRO A 145 -2.84 -20.29 7.38
C PRO A 145 -3.24 -18.91 7.92
N PHE A 146 -3.52 -17.95 7.05
CA PHE A 146 -3.93 -16.59 7.40
C PHE A 146 -5.42 -16.34 7.12
N SER A 147 -6.14 -17.38 6.71
CA SER A 147 -7.59 -17.32 6.46
C SER A 147 -8.36 -17.03 7.74
N ASP A 148 -9.43 -16.22 7.63
CA ASP A 148 -10.36 -15.90 8.72
C ASP A 148 -11.18 -17.12 9.14
#